data_0d59a6cb49d810725d4f183328afd331
#
_entry.id   0d59a6cb49d810725d4f183328afd331
#
_cell.length_a   1.000
_cell.length_b   1.000
_cell.length_c   1.000
_cell.angle_alpha   90.00
_cell.angle_beta   90.00
_cell.angle_gamma   90.00
#
_symmetry.space_group_name_H-M   'P 1'
#
loop_
_entity.id
_entity.type
_entity.pdbx_description
1 polymer ?
#
loop_
_entity_poly.entity_id
_entity_poly.type
_entity_poly.pdbx_seq_one_letter_code
_entity_poly.pdbx_strand_id
1 'polypeptide(L)'
;VDTYVISEEIAEKLISLVIPHLQFDQPVDNKGLLVVGNYGTGKSHLMSVISALAETPELASCLKNAGVADAAARIAGKFKVVRSEIGATTMSLREIIVTELVEHLATLDISYDFPPASDIVSNKHAFEEMMTAFHQEYPDHGLLLVVDELLDYLRTRKDQELILDLNFLREVG
;
A
#
# COMPACT_ATOMS: atom_id res chain seq x y z
N VAL A 1 1.69 17.03 6.72
CA VAL A 1 2.09 17.40 5.35
C VAL A 1 2.75 18.77 5.34
N ASP A 2 2.21 19.76 6.03
CA ASP A 2 2.72 21.16 6.04
C ASP A 2 4.16 21.32 6.54
N THR A 3 4.66 20.39 7.34
CA THR A 3 6.00 20.42 7.93
C THR A 3 7.02 19.55 7.18
N TYR A 4 6.58 18.76 6.22
CA TYR A 4 7.46 17.85 5.49
C TYR A 4 8.23 18.61 4.41
N VAL A 5 9.54 18.70 4.59
CA VAL A 5 10.44 19.26 3.58
C VAL A 5 10.89 18.15 2.66
N ILE A 6 10.39 18.16 1.44
CA ILE A 6 10.77 17.21 0.39
C ILE A 6 12.09 17.67 -0.21
N SER A 7 13.15 16.86 -0.11
CA SER A 7 14.40 17.12 -0.81
C SER A 7 14.21 16.99 -2.32
N GLU A 8 15.05 17.64 -3.13
CA GLU A 8 14.96 17.56 -4.58
C GLU A 8 15.05 16.10 -5.10
N GLU A 9 15.91 15.29 -4.52
CA GLU A 9 16.04 13.86 -4.86
C GLU A 9 14.74 13.07 -4.57
N ILE A 10 14.11 13.31 -3.43
CA ILE A 10 12.83 12.65 -3.09
C ILE A 10 11.71 13.17 -3.99
N ALA A 11 11.70 14.48 -4.29
CA ALA A 11 10.72 15.06 -5.20
C ALA A 11 10.80 14.44 -6.59
N GLU A 12 12.00 14.29 -7.14
CA GLU A 12 12.21 13.63 -8.43
C GLU A 12 11.72 12.19 -8.43
N LYS A 13 12.03 11.41 -7.40
CA LYS A 13 11.54 10.02 -7.26
C LYS A 13 10.02 9.93 -7.10
N LEU A 14 9.41 10.85 -6.37
CA LEU A 14 7.95 10.91 -6.25
C LEU A 14 7.29 11.16 -7.61
N ILE A 15 7.79 12.13 -8.36
CA ILE A 15 7.22 12.53 -9.65
C ILE A 15 7.46 11.46 -10.74
N SER A 16 8.68 10.90 -10.79
CA SER A 16 9.08 10.02 -11.90
C SER A 16 8.75 8.54 -11.67
N LEU A 17 8.61 8.11 -10.41
CA LEU A 17 8.43 6.70 -10.08
C LEU A 17 7.16 6.45 -9.26
N VAL A 18 7.02 7.03 -8.07
CA VAL A 18 5.98 6.64 -7.12
C VAL A 18 4.59 7.00 -7.63
N ILE A 19 4.38 8.27 -7.98
CA ILE A 19 3.07 8.77 -8.42
C ILE A 19 2.60 8.10 -9.71
N PRO A 20 3.43 7.90 -10.74
CA PRO A 20 3.03 7.15 -11.94
C PRO A 20 2.54 5.72 -11.66
N HIS A 21 3.14 5.01 -10.69
CA HIS A 21 2.70 3.67 -10.30
C HIS A 21 1.33 3.66 -9.60
N LEU A 22 0.93 4.77 -9.00
CA LEU A 22 -0.36 4.92 -8.33
C LEU A 22 -1.45 5.49 -9.25
N GLN A 23 -1.17 5.81 -10.52
CA GLN A 23 -2.16 6.32 -11.45
C GLN A 23 -2.99 5.18 -12.07
N PHE A 24 -4.31 5.41 -12.22
CA PHE A 24 -5.20 4.46 -12.90
C PHE A 24 -5.14 4.57 -14.42
N ASP A 25 -4.83 5.77 -14.94
CA ASP A 25 -4.81 6.06 -16.37
C ASP A 25 -3.68 5.34 -17.13
N GLN A 26 -2.68 4.87 -16.39
CA GLN A 26 -1.55 4.10 -16.93
C GLN A 26 -1.44 2.79 -16.15
N PRO A 27 -2.14 1.73 -16.58
CA PRO A 27 -2.03 0.44 -15.92
C PRO A 27 -0.60 -0.09 -16.05
N VAL A 28 0.03 -0.35 -14.92
CA VAL A 28 1.34 -1.00 -14.82
C VAL A 28 1.09 -2.41 -14.29
N ASP A 29 1.73 -3.40 -14.87
CA ASP A 29 1.54 -4.81 -14.49
C ASP A 29 1.99 -5.11 -13.05
N ASN A 30 2.92 -4.31 -12.53
CA ASN A 30 3.40 -4.42 -11.16
C ASN A 30 3.03 -3.16 -10.37
N LYS A 31 2.21 -3.33 -9.35
CA LYS A 31 1.75 -2.24 -8.47
C LYS A 31 2.50 -2.19 -7.13
N GLY A 32 3.40 -3.12 -6.87
CA GLY A 32 4.20 -3.14 -5.64
C GLY A 32 5.34 -2.11 -5.69
N LEU A 33 5.45 -1.25 -4.67
CA LEU A 33 6.54 -0.30 -4.47
C LEU A 33 7.28 -0.61 -3.17
N LEU A 34 8.58 -0.83 -3.25
CA LEU A 34 9.42 -1.06 -2.09
C LEU A 34 10.27 0.17 -1.76
N VAL A 35 10.07 0.75 -0.58
CA VAL A 35 10.87 1.86 -0.05
C VAL A 35 11.99 1.31 0.81
N VAL A 36 13.23 1.44 0.35
CA VAL A 36 14.43 0.93 1.03
C VAL A 36 15.31 2.09 1.49
N GLY A 37 15.84 2.00 2.69
CA GLY A 37 16.79 2.98 3.24
C GLY A 37 17.20 2.62 4.66
N ASN A 38 18.25 3.26 5.17
CA ASN A 38 18.74 3.05 6.52
C ASN A 38 17.71 3.47 7.58
N TYR A 39 17.91 3.00 8.82
CA TYR A 39 17.10 3.46 9.96
C TYR A 39 17.18 4.99 10.11
N GLY A 40 16.04 5.63 10.39
CA GLY A 40 15.98 7.09 10.59
C GLY A 40 16.00 7.95 9.31
N THR A 41 15.98 7.35 8.11
CA THR A 41 15.98 8.11 6.83
C THR A 41 14.61 8.66 6.42
N GLY A 42 13.59 8.53 7.27
CA GLY A 42 12.26 9.10 7.03
C GLY A 42 11.34 8.25 6.14
N LYS A 43 11.60 6.94 5.97
CA LYS A 43 10.76 6.03 5.17
C LYS A 43 9.30 6.02 5.60
N SER A 44 9.05 5.76 6.89
CA SER A 44 7.69 5.74 7.45
C SER A 44 6.97 7.08 7.27
N HIS A 45 7.72 8.20 7.42
CA HIS A 45 7.17 9.53 7.18
C HIS A 45 6.83 9.72 5.69
N LEU A 46 7.70 9.30 4.76
CA LEU A 46 7.42 9.36 3.33
C LEU A 46 6.17 8.53 2.97
N MET A 47 6.06 7.31 3.49
CA MET A 47 4.88 6.46 3.28
C MET A 47 3.61 7.10 3.87
N SER A 48 3.71 7.73 5.03
CA SER A 48 2.59 8.47 5.64
C SER A 48 2.16 9.67 4.80
N VAL A 49 3.09 10.40 4.20
CA VAL A 49 2.78 11.52 3.29
C VAL A 49 2.10 11.03 2.02
N ILE A 50 2.65 9.98 1.38
CA ILE A 50 2.06 9.40 0.16
C ILE A 50 0.63 8.90 0.43
N SER A 51 0.44 8.17 1.53
CA SER A 51 -0.87 7.63 1.89
C SER A 51 -1.88 8.73 2.22
N ALA A 52 -1.45 9.78 2.92
CA ALA A 52 -2.32 10.93 3.21
C ALA A 52 -2.74 11.67 1.94
N LEU A 53 -1.81 11.88 1.00
CA LEU A 53 -2.12 12.48 -0.31
C LEU A 53 -3.08 11.61 -1.13
N ALA A 54 -2.86 10.31 -1.15
CA ALA A 54 -3.71 9.37 -1.88
C ALA A 54 -5.15 9.34 -1.36
N GLU A 55 -5.34 9.54 -0.03
CA GLU A 55 -6.64 9.48 0.65
C GLU A 55 -7.37 10.82 0.66
N THR A 56 -6.64 11.96 0.73
CA THR A 56 -7.21 13.29 0.99
C THR A 56 -6.93 14.26 -0.15
N PRO A 57 -7.95 14.67 -0.93
CA PRO A 57 -7.77 15.51 -2.12
C PRO A 57 -7.08 16.86 -1.84
N GLU A 58 -7.42 17.50 -0.72
CA GLU A 58 -6.99 18.85 -0.37
C GLU A 58 -5.49 18.94 -0.07
N LEU A 59 -4.88 17.84 0.35
CA LEU A 59 -3.48 17.84 0.79
C LEU A 59 -2.47 18.07 -0.35
N ALA A 60 -2.84 17.78 -1.60
CA ALA A 60 -1.97 18.05 -2.74
C ALA A 60 -1.64 19.55 -2.85
N SER A 61 -2.63 20.42 -2.58
CA SER A 61 -2.44 21.88 -2.62
C SER A 61 -1.61 22.45 -1.46
N CYS A 62 -1.42 21.67 -0.38
CA CYS A 62 -0.60 22.06 0.77
C CYS A 62 0.90 21.84 0.56
N LEU A 63 1.29 21.15 -0.51
CA LEU A 63 2.70 20.85 -0.80
C LEU A 63 3.43 22.10 -1.30
N LYS A 64 4.59 22.40 -0.69
CA LYS A 64 5.42 23.56 -1.07
C LYS A 64 6.12 23.40 -2.43
N ASN A 65 6.45 22.17 -2.81
CA ASN A 65 7.06 21.87 -4.10
C ASN A 65 5.97 21.77 -5.17
N ALA A 66 5.90 22.74 -6.07
CA ALA A 66 4.86 22.82 -7.10
C ALA A 66 4.84 21.59 -8.03
N GLY A 67 6.00 21.06 -8.42
CA GLY A 67 6.08 19.88 -9.27
C GLY A 67 5.52 18.63 -8.59
N VAL A 68 5.77 18.46 -7.28
CA VAL A 68 5.19 17.35 -6.51
C VAL A 68 3.70 17.58 -6.30
N ALA A 69 3.25 18.82 -6.05
CA ALA A 69 1.84 19.15 -5.90
C ALA A 69 1.04 18.82 -7.17
N ASP A 70 1.54 19.23 -8.33
CA ASP A 70 0.92 18.94 -9.64
C ASP A 70 0.87 17.43 -9.95
N ALA A 71 1.93 16.72 -9.63
CA ALA A 71 1.95 15.27 -9.78
C ALA A 71 0.98 14.58 -8.80
N ALA A 72 1.01 14.98 -7.52
CA ALA A 72 0.17 14.41 -6.46
C ALA A 72 -1.33 14.64 -6.73
N ALA A 73 -1.72 15.73 -7.38
CA ALA A 73 -3.11 15.99 -7.77
C ALA A 73 -3.72 14.86 -8.63
N ARG A 74 -2.89 14.08 -9.32
CA ARG A 74 -3.36 12.95 -10.14
C ARG A 74 -3.84 11.74 -9.33
N ILE A 75 -3.36 11.60 -8.09
CA ILE A 75 -3.69 10.49 -7.20
C ILE A 75 -4.48 10.93 -5.97
N ALA A 76 -4.55 12.24 -5.70
CA ALA A 76 -5.13 12.80 -4.49
C ALA A 76 -6.61 12.44 -4.35
N GLY A 77 -6.96 11.85 -3.21
CA GLY A 77 -8.32 11.42 -2.90
C GLY A 77 -8.84 10.23 -3.71
N LYS A 78 -7.97 9.54 -4.46
CA LYS A 78 -8.38 8.41 -5.31
C LYS A 78 -8.23 7.04 -4.65
N PHE A 79 -7.79 6.99 -3.40
CA PHE A 79 -7.56 5.71 -2.72
C PHE A 79 -8.25 5.65 -1.36
N LYS A 80 -8.70 4.46 -1.02
CA LYS A 80 -8.90 4.03 0.37
C LYS A 80 -7.59 3.41 0.84
N VAL A 81 -7.11 3.78 2.03
CA VAL A 81 -5.75 3.43 2.46
C VAL A 81 -5.78 2.52 3.68
N VAL A 82 -5.24 1.33 3.53
CA VAL A 82 -4.98 0.37 4.62
C VAL A 82 -3.54 0.56 5.09
N ARG A 83 -3.34 0.82 6.38
CA ARG A 83 -2.01 0.98 6.98
C ARG A 83 -1.77 -0.14 7.97
N SER A 84 -0.72 -0.89 7.74
CA SER A 84 -0.27 -1.98 8.61
C SER A 84 1.16 -1.74 9.03
N GLU A 85 1.43 -1.81 10.33
CA GLU A 85 2.77 -1.81 10.90
C GLU A 85 3.04 -3.21 11.45
N ILE A 86 3.96 -3.95 10.82
CA ILE A 86 4.21 -5.34 11.19
C ILE A 86 5.24 -5.38 12.32
N GLY A 87 4.75 -5.64 13.53
CA GLY A 87 5.59 -5.91 14.68
C GLY A 87 6.15 -7.35 14.71
N ALA A 88 6.89 -7.68 15.77
CA ALA A 88 7.35 -9.05 16.02
C ALA A 88 6.14 -9.97 16.27
N THR A 89 5.91 -10.91 15.36
CA THR A 89 4.79 -11.87 15.43
C THR A 89 5.16 -13.21 14.81
N THR A 90 4.43 -14.26 15.18
CA THR A 90 4.52 -15.59 14.58
C THR A 90 3.53 -15.82 13.45
N MET A 91 2.58 -14.89 13.23
CA MET A 91 1.62 -14.97 12.14
C MET A 91 2.33 -14.90 10.78
N SER A 92 1.78 -15.56 9.77
CA SER A 92 2.25 -15.39 8.39
C SER A 92 1.90 -14.01 7.85
N LEU A 93 2.68 -13.53 6.88
CA LEU A 93 2.39 -12.25 6.23
C LEU A 93 0.98 -12.20 5.64
N ARG A 94 0.54 -13.33 5.04
CA ARG A 94 -0.81 -13.45 4.53
C ARG A 94 -1.88 -13.22 5.61
N GLU A 95 -1.73 -13.88 6.76
CA GLU A 95 -2.70 -13.73 7.87
C GLU A 95 -2.77 -12.28 8.35
N ILE A 96 -1.63 -11.61 8.49
CA ILE A 96 -1.57 -10.21 8.90
C ILE A 96 -2.33 -9.34 7.89
N ILE A 97 -1.93 -9.41 6.61
CA ILE A 97 -2.49 -8.56 5.56
C ILE A 97 -3.99 -8.81 5.35
N VAL A 98 -4.41 -10.07 5.36
CA VAL A 98 -5.83 -10.43 5.20
C VAL A 98 -6.66 -9.92 6.37
N THR A 99 -6.17 -10.04 7.61
CA THR A 99 -6.86 -9.52 8.79
C THR A 99 -7.05 -8.00 8.70
N GLU A 100 -5.99 -7.26 8.41
CA GLU A 100 -6.03 -5.80 8.24
C GLU A 100 -6.99 -5.37 7.12
N LEU A 101 -7.01 -6.12 6.01
CA LEU A 101 -7.91 -5.84 4.89
C LEU A 101 -9.37 -6.08 5.28
N VAL A 102 -9.69 -7.20 5.91
CA VAL A 102 -11.07 -7.52 6.36
C VAL A 102 -11.57 -6.46 7.35
N GLU A 103 -10.73 -6.10 8.33
CA GLU A 103 -11.09 -5.06 9.30
C GLU A 103 -11.31 -3.71 8.63
N HIS A 104 -10.44 -3.33 7.69
CA HIS A 104 -10.59 -2.06 6.96
C HIS A 104 -11.83 -2.07 6.05
N LEU A 105 -12.08 -3.14 5.30
CA LEU A 105 -13.27 -3.28 4.46
C LEU A 105 -14.56 -3.18 5.28
N ALA A 106 -14.58 -3.76 6.48
CA ALA A 106 -15.71 -3.61 7.39
C ALA A 106 -15.97 -2.16 7.81
N THR A 107 -14.92 -1.32 7.95
CA THR A 107 -15.09 0.14 8.20
C THR A 107 -15.69 0.90 7.01
N LEU A 108 -15.63 0.31 5.84
CA LEU A 108 -16.19 0.83 4.58
C LEU A 108 -17.56 0.22 4.24
N ASP A 109 -18.16 -0.53 5.17
CA ASP A 109 -19.41 -1.29 4.99
C ASP A 109 -19.33 -2.36 3.88
N ILE A 110 -18.12 -2.85 3.58
CA ILE A 110 -17.89 -3.93 2.62
C ILE A 110 -17.68 -5.24 3.40
N SER A 111 -18.50 -6.25 3.09
CA SER A 111 -18.34 -7.60 3.65
C SER A 111 -17.66 -8.49 2.62
N TYR A 112 -16.47 -8.99 2.96
CA TYR A 112 -15.75 -9.99 2.17
C TYR A 112 -14.93 -10.88 3.10
N ASP A 113 -15.12 -12.19 2.97
CA ASP A 113 -14.39 -13.20 3.75
C ASP A 113 -13.36 -13.89 2.86
N PHE A 114 -12.09 -13.70 3.17
CA PHE A 114 -11.03 -14.43 2.48
C PHE A 114 -11.08 -15.92 2.81
N PRO A 115 -10.94 -16.80 1.81
CA PRO A 115 -10.87 -18.24 2.07
C PRO A 115 -9.67 -18.57 2.98
N PRO A 116 -9.80 -19.58 3.88
CA PRO A 116 -8.69 -20.01 4.72
C PRO A 116 -7.51 -20.50 3.89
N ALA A 117 -6.29 -20.37 4.42
CA ALA A 117 -5.06 -20.70 3.70
C ALA A 117 -5.03 -22.14 3.15
N SER A 118 -5.72 -23.10 3.83
CA SER A 118 -5.85 -24.48 3.39
C SER A 118 -6.66 -24.67 2.10
N ASP A 119 -7.57 -23.75 1.80
CA ASP A 119 -8.57 -23.90 0.74
C ASP A 119 -8.25 -22.99 -0.47
N ILE A 120 -7.20 -22.22 -0.36
CA ILE A 120 -6.76 -21.28 -1.41
C ILE A 120 -6.07 -22.02 -2.55
N VAL A 121 -6.56 -21.80 -3.75
CA VAL A 121 -5.88 -22.19 -5.01
C VAL A 121 -4.90 -21.09 -5.44
N SER A 122 -5.24 -19.83 -5.23
CA SER A 122 -4.41 -18.66 -5.60
C SER A 122 -4.80 -17.46 -4.75
N ASN A 123 -3.82 -16.83 -4.11
CA ASN A 123 -4.04 -15.56 -3.41
C ASN A 123 -4.49 -14.47 -4.38
N LYS A 124 -3.89 -14.41 -5.57
CA LYS A 124 -4.27 -13.46 -6.61
C LYS A 124 -5.78 -13.49 -6.90
N HIS A 125 -6.37 -14.68 -7.05
CA HIS A 125 -7.80 -14.82 -7.31
C HIS A 125 -8.66 -14.30 -6.14
N ALA A 126 -8.30 -14.64 -4.89
CA ALA A 126 -9.00 -14.14 -3.72
C ALA A 126 -8.95 -12.60 -3.62
N PHE A 127 -7.81 -11.99 -3.97
CA PHE A 127 -7.68 -10.54 -4.02
C PHE A 127 -8.48 -9.91 -5.17
N GLU A 128 -8.56 -10.55 -6.34
CA GLU A 128 -9.39 -10.10 -7.46
C GLU A 128 -10.89 -10.11 -7.10
N GLU A 129 -11.36 -11.15 -6.39
CA GLU A 129 -12.73 -11.21 -5.88
C GLU A 129 -13.00 -10.13 -4.83
N MET A 130 -12.08 -9.94 -3.88
CA MET A 130 -12.15 -8.86 -2.90
C MET A 130 -12.23 -7.49 -3.59
N MET A 131 -11.37 -7.23 -4.59
CA MET A 131 -11.40 -5.98 -5.34
C MET A 131 -12.69 -5.81 -6.13
N THR A 132 -13.32 -6.90 -6.58
CA THR A 132 -14.64 -6.85 -7.21
C THR A 132 -15.70 -6.36 -6.22
N ALA A 133 -15.72 -6.88 -5.00
CA ALA A 133 -16.61 -6.41 -3.95
C ALA A 133 -16.32 -4.95 -3.57
N PHE A 134 -15.05 -4.57 -3.45
CA PHE A 134 -14.65 -3.19 -3.18
C PHE A 134 -15.16 -2.20 -4.25
N HIS A 135 -15.01 -2.52 -5.54
CA HIS A 135 -15.43 -1.65 -6.64
C HIS A 135 -16.94 -1.56 -6.83
N GLN A 136 -17.74 -2.43 -6.22
CA GLN A 136 -19.19 -2.25 -6.17
C GLN A 136 -19.59 -1.01 -5.35
N GLU A 137 -18.87 -0.73 -4.26
CA GLU A 137 -19.11 0.43 -3.40
C GLU A 137 -18.25 1.66 -3.78
N TYR A 138 -17.02 1.43 -4.25
CA TYR A 138 -16.05 2.47 -4.59
C TYR A 138 -15.50 2.31 -6.01
N PRO A 139 -16.34 2.49 -7.06
CA PRO A 139 -15.97 2.20 -8.46
C PRO A 139 -14.80 3.05 -8.98
N ASP A 140 -14.65 4.27 -8.46
CA ASP A 140 -13.62 5.22 -8.91
C ASP A 140 -12.39 5.29 -8.00
N HIS A 141 -12.29 4.37 -7.02
CA HIS A 141 -11.18 4.36 -6.06
C HIS A 141 -10.31 3.11 -6.20
N GLY A 142 -9.04 3.28 -5.89
CA GLY A 142 -8.14 2.16 -5.62
C GLY A 142 -8.06 1.83 -4.14
N LEU A 143 -7.52 0.67 -3.83
CA LEU A 143 -7.15 0.27 -2.48
C LEU A 143 -5.62 0.31 -2.38
N LEU A 144 -5.10 1.16 -1.50
CA LEU A 144 -3.66 1.30 -1.25
C LEU A 144 -3.29 0.64 0.08
N LEU A 145 -2.55 -0.45 0.00
CA LEU A 145 -2.00 -1.12 1.17
C LEU A 145 -0.59 -0.58 1.45
N VAL A 146 -0.39 -0.01 2.62
CA VAL A 146 0.90 0.51 3.11
C VAL A 146 1.37 -0.36 4.26
N VAL A 147 2.51 -1.01 4.07
CA VAL A 147 3.08 -1.94 5.06
C VAL A 147 4.42 -1.37 5.54
N ASP A 148 4.50 -1.01 6.81
CA ASP A 148 5.75 -0.59 7.44
C ASP A 148 6.41 -1.75 8.21
N GLU A 149 7.71 -1.63 8.45
CA GLU A 149 8.57 -2.61 9.16
C GLU A 149 8.62 -4.00 8.51
N LEU A 150 8.22 -4.13 7.24
CA LEU A 150 8.20 -5.40 6.50
C LEU A 150 9.56 -6.12 6.49
N LEU A 151 10.67 -5.37 6.32
CA LEU A 151 12.01 -5.98 6.29
C LEU A 151 12.41 -6.56 7.64
N ASP A 152 12.05 -5.91 8.73
CA ASP A 152 12.37 -6.41 10.07
C ASP A 152 11.53 -7.65 10.40
N TYR A 153 10.26 -7.67 9.98
CA TYR A 153 9.45 -8.88 10.02
C TYR A 153 10.10 -10.03 9.23
N LEU A 154 10.46 -9.82 7.95
CA LEU A 154 11.05 -10.87 7.10
C LEU A 154 12.36 -11.42 7.66
N ARG A 155 13.16 -10.60 8.36
CA ARG A 155 14.38 -11.06 9.04
C ARG A 155 14.13 -12.02 10.20
N THR A 156 12.94 -12.01 10.79
CA THR A 156 12.57 -12.93 11.87
C THR A 156 12.07 -14.28 11.35
N ARG A 157 11.70 -14.35 10.06
CA ARG A 157 11.14 -15.56 9.45
C ARG A 157 12.22 -16.59 9.13
N LYS A 158 11.87 -17.86 9.23
CA LYS A 158 12.80 -18.98 9.02
C LYS A 158 12.40 -19.77 7.77
N ASP A 159 13.41 -20.12 6.98
CA ASP A 159 13.33 -21.10 5.88
C ASP A 159 12.00 -21.13 5.09
N GLN A 160 11.17 -22.13 5.38
CA GLN A 160 9.89 -22.32 4.68
C GLN A 160 8.89 -21.18 4.90
N GLU A 161 8.85 -20.58 6.08
CA GLU A 161 7.95 -19.47 6.38
C GLU A 161 8.32 -18.25 5.53
N LEU A 162 9.63 -17.95 5.42
CA LEU A 162 10.11 -16.85 4.57
C LEU A 162 9.75 -17.08 3.10
N ILE A 163 9.91 -18.32 2.61
CA ILE A 163 9.56 -18.66 1.21
C ILE A 163 8.07 -18.46 0.96
N LEU A 164 7.21 -18.86 1.89
CA LEU A 164 5.76 -18.68 1.79
C LEU A 164 5.38 -17.19 1.78
N ASP A 165 5.96 -16.39 2.67
CA ASP A 165 5.71 -14.96 2.76
C ASP A 165 6.19 -14.21 1.50
N LEU A 166 7.35 -14.58 0.95
CA LEU A 166 7.85 -14.01 -0.31
C LEU A 166 7.00 -14.43 -1.53
N ASN A 167 6.49 -15.67 -1.56
CA ASN A 167 5.57 -16.11 -2.60
C ASN A 167 4.25 -15.34 -2.53
N PHE A 168 3.73 -15.13 -1.32
CA PHE A 168 2.53 -14.30 -1.11
C PHE A 168 2.73 -12.87 -1.66
N LEU A 169 3.84 -12.22 -1.31
CA LEU A 169 4.17 -10.89 -1.84
C LEU A 169 4.21 -10.86 -3.37
N ARG A 170 4.79 -11.89 -3.99
CA ARG A 170 4.86 -11.99 -5.45
C ARG A 170 3.50 -12.19 -6.11
N GLU A 171 2.55 -12.83 -5.43
CA GLU A 171 1.21 -13.08 -5.98
C GLU A 171 0.30 -11.85 -5.89
N VAL A 172 0.51 -10.98 -4.89
CA VAL A 172 -0.38 -9.84 -4.63
C VAL A 172 0.21 -8.50 -5.05
N GLY A 173 1.52 -8.41 -5.28
CA GLY A 173 2.24 -7.21 -5.77
C GLY A 173 2.53 -7.29 -7.25
#